data_a0b5b9f976c95ff76bdf42e91c257943
#
_entry.id   a0b5b9f976c95ff76bdf42e91c257943
#
_cell.length_a   1.000
_cell.length_b   1.000
_cell.length_c   1.000
_cell.angle_alpha   90.00
_cell.angle_beta   90.00
_cell.angle_gamma   90.00
#
_symmetry.space_group_name_H-M   'P 1'
#
loop_
_entity.id
_entity.type
_entity.pdbx_description
1 polymer ?
#
loop_
_entity_poly.entity_id
_entity_poly.type
_entity_poly.pdbx_seq_one_letter_code
_entity_poly.pdbx_strand_id
1 'polypeptide(L)'
;MLPDPGQSFKLFTPSLRNYFFWHYHPEYELVYVEAVTGIRHVGQHISSFMESDLVLIGPNVPHLNFDYGIETDYHQLVVQLKENFLGDAFKETPEFSNINALFEKAHIGLSFGGETKRIVAEKLRQMQQLPHFEQLMNLLEVFQVLATSNEVTELNEQDTSIKLFLDDKIRMGSIYKYIHANYDKNPDVNAVAADVHLSSAAFCRYFRKQTKMTFTDFVNQYRITQAKTLLLKDVSVSEACYEVGFDSLSYFNKLFKKLEGENPSAFKRRYR
;
A
#
# COMPACT_ATOMS: atom_id res chain seq x y z
N MET A 1 0.69 10.78 11.73
CA MET A 1 1.33 11.29 12.99
C MET A 1 2.02 12.60 12.67
N LEU A 2 1.95 13.60 13.54
CA LEU A 2 2.66 14.85 13.31
C LEU A 2 4.18 14.66 13.55
N PRO A 3 5.05 15.38 12.82
CA PRO A 3 6.47 15.49 13.18
C PRO A 3 6.63 15.91 14.64
N ASP A 4 7.72 15.47 15.26
CA ASP A 4 8.03 15.90 16.64
C ASP A 4 8.26 17.43 16.68
N PRO A 5 8.06 18.09 17.83
CA PRO A 5 8.26 19.54 17.95
C PRO A 5 9.65 19.95 17.42
N GLY A 6 9.71 20.90 16.51
CA GLY A 6 10.95 21.38 15.90
C GLY A 6 11.42 20.59 14.68
N GLN A 7 10.64 19.63 14.20
CA GLN A 7 10.97 18.83 13.00
C GLN A 7 10.01 19.13 11.84
N SER A 8 10.52 19.15 10.61
CA SER A 8 9.74 19.37 9.40
C SER A 8 9.20 18.06 8.79
N PHE A 9 9.79 16.92 9.15
CA PHE A 9 9.38 15.57 8.75
C PHE A 9 9.62 14.59 9.90
N LYS A 10 9.09 13.39 9.77
CA LYS A 10 9.29 12.28 10.71
C LYS A 10 9.78 11.04 9.98
N LEU A 11 10.90 10.47 10.45
CA LEU A 11 11.39 9.15 10.03
C LEU A 11 11.13 8.16 11.17
N PHE A 12 10.47 7.05 10.89
CA PHE A 12 10.14 6.05 11.89
C PHE A 12 9.98 4.64 11.31
N THR A 13 9.99 3.64 12.18
CA THR A 13 9.84 2.21 11.85
C THR A 13 8.56 1.68 12.50
N PRO A 14 7.39 1.76 11.85
CA PRO A 14 6.16 1.22 12.41
C PRO A 14 6.21 -0.31 12.45
N SER A 15 5.45 -0.89 13.38
CA SER A 15 5.22 -2.34 13.45
C SER A 15 3.76 -2.60 13.78
N LEU A 16 2.93 -2.71 12.73
CA LEU A 16 1.49 -2.92 12.81
C LEU A 16 1.05 -4.28 12.26
N ARG A 17 1.99 -5.13 11.91
CA ARG A 17 1.92 -6.45 11.25
C ARG A 17 0.56 -7.15 11.29
N ASN A 18 -0.02 -7.31 12.47
CA ASN A 18 -1.27 -8.03 12.69
C ASN A 18 -2.49 -7.10 12.79
N TYR A 19 -2.29 -5.81 12.62
CA TYR A 19 -3.35 -4.83 12.67
C TYR A 19 -3.65 -4.32 11.26
N PHE A 20 -4.82 -4.67 10.73
CA PHE A 20 -5.28 -4.13 9.47
C PHE A 20 -5.61 -2.65 9.64
N PHE A 21 -4.77 -1.78 9.09
CA PHE A 21 -4.91 -0.34 9.24
C PHE A 21 -5.02 0.32 7.87
N TRP A 22 -6.24 0.32 7.34
CA TRP A 22 -6.60 1.15 6.20
C TRP A 22 -6.81 2.58 6.66
N HIS A 23 -6.05 3.50 6.13
CA HIS A 23 -6.04 4.87 6.60
C HIS A 23 -5.68 5.87 5.50
N TYR A 24 -5.81 7.13 5.81
CA TYR A 24 -5.30 8.25 5.06
C TYR A 24 -4.94 9.37 6.05
N HIS A 25 -4.08 10.27 5.64
CA HIS A 25 -3.63 11.41 6.43
C HIS A 25 -3.20 12.57 5.51
N PRO A 26 -3.12 13.81 5.99
CA PRO A 26 -2.80 14.98 5.17
C PRO A 26 -1.30 15.13 4.84
N GLU A 27 -0.46 14.22 5.29
CA GLU A 27 0.97 14.21 5.01
C GLU A 27 1.27 13.42 3.74
N TYR A 28 2.36 13.76 3.03
CA TYR A 28 3.04 12.84 2.14
C TYR A 28 3.66 11.71 2.93
N GLU A 29 3.70 10.52 2.36
CA GLU A 29 4.35 9.37 2.97
C GLU A 29 5.24 8.66 1.95
N LEU A 30 6.52 8.50 2.30
CA LEU A 30 7.45 7.64 1.58
C LEU A 30 7.67 6.38 2.41
N VAL A 31 7.27 5.24 1.87
CA VAL A 31 7.40 3.92 2.52
C VAL A 31 8.44 3.10 1.80
N TYR A 32 9.40 2.60 2.54
CA TYR A 32 10.26 1.52 2.11
C TYR A 32 10.04 0.31 3.01
N VAL A 33 9.82 -0.86 2.44
CA VAL A 33 9.66 -2.11 3.18
C VAL A 33 10.45 -3.23 2.52
N GLU A 34 11.16 -4.02 3.33
CA GLU A 34 11.83 -5.27 2.96
C GLU A 34 11.10 -6.42 3.62
N ALA A 35 10.65 -7.39 2.83
CA ALA A 35 10.03 -8.62 3.29
C ALA A 35 10.02 -9.63 2.14
N VAL A 36 9.95 -10.91 2.45
CA VAL A 36 9.88 -11.95 1.41
C VAL A 36 8.73 -11.69 0.44
N THR A 37 7.59 -11.25 0.96
CA THR A 37 6.44 -10.79 0.18
C THR A 37 5.55 -9.91 1.05
N GLY A 38 4.78 -9.02 0.41
CA GLY A 38 3.78 -8.19 1.08
C GLY A 38 2.71 -7.71 0.10
N ILE A 39 1.72 -7.02 0.66
CA ILE A 39 0.62 -6.42 -0.09
C ILE A 39 0.85 -4.93 -0.20
N ARG A 40 0.69 -4.40 -1.40
CA ARG A 40 0.56 -2.97 -1.65
C ARG A 40 -0.90 -2.67 -1.96
N HIS A 41 -1.53 -1.83 -1.14
CA HIS A 41 -2.86 -1.32 -1.43
C HIS A 41 -2.85 0.21 -1.23
N VAL A 42 -2.88 0.94 -2.34
CA VAL A 42 -2.83 2.41 -2.38
C VAL A 42 -3.94 2.90 -3.31
N GLY A 43 -4.87 3.67 -2.78
CA GLY A 43 -6.05 4.10 -3.53
C GLY A 43 -6.88 2.91 -4.00
N GLN A 44 -6.93 2.72 -5.30
CA GLN A 44 -7.65 1.62 -5.96
C GLN A 44 -6.71 0.48 -6.39
N HIS A 45 -5.42 0.69 -6.30
CA HIS A 45 -4.41 -0.24 -6.73
C HIS A 45 -4.11 -1.27 -5.66
N ILE A 46 -4.28 -2.55 -5.99
CA ILE A 46 -3.88 -3.67 -5.14
C ILE A 46 -2.94 -4.56 -5.92
N SER A 47 -1.76 -4.77 -5.36
CA SER A 47 -0.76 -5.69 -5.90
C SER A 47 0.04 -6.29 -4.75
N SER A 48 0.85 -7.30 -5.05
CA SER A 48 1.86 -7.78 -4.12
C SER A 48 3.23 -7.30 -4.56
N PHE A 49 4.13 -7.20 -3.61
CA PHE A 49 5.55 -7.00 -3.86
C PHE A 49 6.36 -8.20 -3.36
N MET A 50 7.57 -8.32 -3.88
CA MET A 50 8.55 -9.34 -3.50
C MET A 50 9.85 -8.65 -3.12
N GLU A 51 10.54 -9.22 -2.12
CA GLU A 51 11.81 -8.76 -1.56
C GLU A 51 11.74 -7.36 -0.94
N SER A 52 11.25 -6.38 -1.67
CA SER A 52 11.10 -5.01 -1.17
C SER A 52 10.14 -4.17 -2.00
N ASP A 53 9.59 -3.14 -1.38
CA ASP A 53 8.77 -2.13 -2.02
C ASP A 53 9.21 -0.72 -1.63
N LEU A 54 9.06 0.22 -2.56
CA LEU A 54 9.29 1.64 -2.34
C LEU A 54 8.15 2.42 -2.96
N VAL A 55 7.38 3.13 -2.13
CA VAL A 55 6.16 3.82 -2.55
C VAL A 55 6.12 5.23 -1.99
N LEU A 56 5.83 6.22 -2.85
CA LEU A 56 5.49 7.58 -2.44
C LEU A 56 3.98 7.80 -2.57
N ILE A 57 3.37 8.25 -1.49
CA ILE A 57 1.92 8.45 -1.35
C ILE A 57 1.65 9.91 -1.06
N GLY A 58 0.74 10.51 -1.81
CA GLY A 58 0.32 11.90 -1.62
C GLY A 58 -0.66 12.10 -0.47
N PRO A 59 -0.92 13.36 -0.08
CA PRO A 59 -1.86 13.71 0.96
C PRO A 59 -3.25 13.12 0.70
N ASN A 60 -3.86 12.59 1.75
CA ASN A 60 -5.21 12.04 1.75
C ASN A 60 -5.46 10.88 0.77
N VAL A 61 -4.44 10.25 0.23
CA VAL A 61 -4.56 9.01 -0.55
C VAL A 61 -4.75 7.84 0.42
N PRO A 62 -5.87 7.10 0.34
CA PRO A 62 -6.10 5.96 1.22
C PRO A 62 -5.11 4.83 0.94
N HIS A 63 -4.56 4.24 1.98
CA HIS A 63 -3.62 3.13 1.84
C HIS A 63 -3.65 2.18 3.03
N LEU A 64 -3.20 0.96 2.80
CA LEU A 64 -3.00 -0.06 3.83
C LEU A 64 -1.58 0.05 4.39
N ASN A 65 -1.42 -0.23 5.69
CA ASN A 65 -0.08 -0.40 6.24
C ASN A 65 0.67 -1.52 5.51
N PHE A 66 1.90 -1.24 5.08
CA PHE A 66 2.67 -2.11 4.19
C PHE A 66 3.19 -3.39 4.86
N ASP A 67 3.21 -3.43 6.18
CA ASP A 67 3.59 -4.59 6.97
C ASP A 67 2.40 -5.53 7.30
N TYR A 68 1.20 -5.21 6.81
CA TYR A 68 0.02 -6.02 7.09
C TYR A 68 0.13 -7.43 6.52
N GLY A 69 -0.03 -8.43 7.41
CA GLY A 69 0.00 -9.85 7.04
C GLY A 69 1.39 -10.38 6.70
N ILE A 70 2.46 -9.62 6.91
CA ILE A 70 3.82 -10.12 6.77
C ILE A 70 4.15 -11.01 7.98
N GLU A 71 4.30 -12.31 7.74
CA GLU A 71 4.62 -13.30 8.79
C GLU A 71 6.12 -13.60 8.92
N THR A 72 6.92 -13.20 7.92
CA THR A 72 8.38 -13.34 7.91
C THR A 72 9.05 -12.15 8.63
N ASP A 73 10.36 -12.22 8.81
CA ASP A 73 11.11 -11.04 9.21
C ASP A 73 10.99 -9.95 8.15
N TYR A 74 10.86 -8.71 8.59
CA TYR A 74 10.76 -7.56 7.72
C TYR A 74 11.40 -6.33 8.36
N HIS A 75 11.77 -5.39 7.51
CA HIS A 75 12.24 -4.08 7.92
C HIS A 75 11.44 -3.01 7.17
N GLN A 76 10.91 -2.02 7.88
CA GLN A 76 10.14 -0.94 7.28
C GLN A 76 10.64 0.41 7.75
N LEU A 77 10.79 1.34 6.82
CA LEU A 77 11.12 2.73 7.05
C LEU A 77 10.03 3.61 6.43
N VAL A 78 9.50 4.53 7.22
CA VAL A 78 8.47 5.46 6.79
C VAL A 78 8.95 6.88 7.06
N VAL A 79 8.86 7.72 6.03
CA VAL A 79 9.06 9.16 6.12
C VAL A 79 7.72 9.85 5.90
N GLN A 80 7.25 10.61 6.87
CA GLN A 80 6.06 11.48 6.74
C GLN A 80 6.46 12.94 6.78
N LEU A 81 5.90 13.74 5.87
CA LEU A 81 6.14 15.18 5.77
C LEU A 81 4.86 15.92 5.40
N LYS A 82 4.69 17.13 5.94
CA LYS A 82 3.51 17.96 5.65
C LYS A 82 3.50 18.41 4.19
N GLU A 83 2.31 18.70 3.66
CA GLU A 83 2.13 19.24 2.31
C GLU A 83 2.89 20.57 2.09
N ASN A 84 3.01 21.39 3.12
CA ASN A 84 3.81 22.61 3.11
C ASN A 84 5.21 22.43 3.71
N PHE A 85 5.80 21.24 3.55
CA PHE A 85 7.17 20.95 3.93
C PHE A 85 8.14 22.00 3.35
N LEU A 86 8.97 22.58 4.20
CA LEU A 86 9.88 23.70 3.90
C LEU A 86 9.23 25.03 3.47
N GLY A 87 7.89 25.14 3.51
CA GLY A 87 7.17 26.38 3.23
C GLY A 87 7.03 26.72 1.75
N ASP A 88 6.40 27.87 1.45
CA ASP A 88 6.07 28.28 0.08
C ASP A 88 7.32 28.62 -0.75
N ALA A 89 8.36 29.17 -0.15
CA ALA A 89 9.62 29.46 -0.82
C ALA A 89 10.27 28.20 -1.45
N PHE A 90 10.05 27.01 -0.87
CA PHE A 90 10.50 25.75 -1.46
C PHE A 90 9.82 25.48 -2.80
N LYS A 91 8.51 25.75 -2.89
CA LYS A 91 7.72 25.55 -4.12
C LYS A 91 8.12 26.51 -5.24
N GLU A 92 8.57 27.72 -4.88
CA GLU A 92 8.95 28.76 -5.82
C GLU A 92 10.42 28.69 -6.29
N THR A 93 11.23 27.85 -5.62
CA THR A 93 12.65 27.69 -5.95
C THR A 93 12.82 26.83 -7.21
N PRO A 94 13.43 27.34 -8.30
CA PRO A 94 13.50 26.62 -9.58
C PRO A 94 14.20 25.27 -9.51
N GLU A 95 15.20 25.11 -8.66
CA GLU A 95 15.97 23.88 -8.46
C GLU A 95 15.11 22.72 -7.92
N PHE A 96 13.98 23.03 -7.28
CA PHE A 96 13.03 22.05 -6.77
C PHE A 96 11.86 21.75 -7.71
N SER A 97 11.87 22.29 -8.93
CA SER A 97 10.77 22.10 -9.90
C SER A 97 10.44 20.62 -10.15
N ASN A 98 11.45 19.75 -10.29
CA ASN A 98 11.25 18.33 -10.49
C ASN A 98 10.65 17.65 -9.24
N ILE A 99 11.08 18.06 -8.04
CA ILE A 99 10.55 17.55 -6.77
C ILE A 99 9.10 18.02 -6.58
N ASN A 100 8.77 19.25 -6.94
CA ASN A 100 7.39 19.73 -6.92
C ASN A 100 6.50 18.91 -7.87
N ALA A 101 6.97 18.63 -9.08
CA ALA A 101 6.25 17.78 -10.03
C ALA A 101 6.08 16.34 -9.52
N LEU A 102 7.06 15.78 -8.80
CA LEU A 102 6.95 14.50 -8.12
C LEU A 102 5.85 14.52 -7.06
N PHE A 103 5.79 15.56 -6.22
CA PHE A 103 4.78 15.71 -5.19
C PHE A 103 3.37 15.84 -5.77
N GLU A 104 3.19 16.60 -6.84
CA GLU A 104 1.91 16.67 -7.55
C GLU A 104 1.46 15.30 -8.08
N LYS A 105 2.38 14.51 -8.63
CA LYS A 105 2.08 13.14 -9.08
C LYS A 105 1.80 12.16 -7.95
N ALA A 106 2.29 12.40 -6.74
CA ALA A 106 2.13 11.47 -5.63
C ALA A 106 0.65 11.22 -5.24
N HIS A 107 -0.30 12.09 -5.65
CA HIS A 107 -1.73 11.90 -5.44
C HIS A 107 -2.33 10.66 -6.15
N ILE A 108 -1.61 10.09 -7.13
CA ILE A 108 -1.99 8.83 -7.76
C ILE A 108 -1.23 7.62 -7.17
N GLY A 109 -0.35 7.86 -6.18
CA GLY A 109 0.55 6.85 -5.64
C GLY A 109 1.61 6.44 -6.66
N LEU A 110 2.87 6.45 -6.26
CA LEU A 110 4.01 6.16 -7.12
C LEU A 110 4.83 5.03 -6.50
N SER A 111 5.08 3.95 -7.26
CA SER A 111 5.99 2.88 -6.87
C SER A 111 7.28 2.96 -7.68
N PHE A 112 8.41 2.72 -7.04
CA PHE A 112 9.72 2.77 -7.66
C PHE A 112 10.41 1.41 -7.62
N GLY A 113 11.06 1.06 -8.73
CA GLY A 113 11.76 -0.21 -8.91
C GLY A 113 13.27 -0.05 -9.06
N GLY A 114 13.91 -1.12 -9.49
CA GLY A 114 15.27 -1.20 -9.99
C GLY A 114 16.32 -0.50 -9.12
N GLU A 115 17.20 0.23 -9.80
CA GLU A 115 18.31 0.94 -9.17
C GLU A 115 17.85 2.12 -8.31
N THR A 116 16.78 2.80 -8.72
CA THR A 116 16.16 3.88 -7.93
C THR A 116 15.76 3.39 -6.54
N LYS A 117 15.07 2.24 -6.46
CA LYS A 117 14.69 1.65 -5.17
C LYS A 117 15.90 1.30 -4.33
N ARG A 118 16.96 0.73 -4.93
CA ARG A 118 18.19 0.36 -4.23
C ARG A 118 18.88 1.58 -3.62
N ILE A 119 19.07 2.65 -4.40
CA ILE A 119 19.72 3.89 -3.95
C ILE A 119 18.94 4.53 -2.81
N VAL A 120 17.60 4.66 -2.98
CA VAL A 120 16.75 5.28 -1.96
C VAL A 120 16.71 4.46 -0.69
N ALA A 121 16.64 3.13 -0.77
CA ALA A 121 16.68 2.24 0.39
C ALA A 121 17.95 2.44 1.21
N GLU A 122 19.10 2.52 0.55
CA GLU A 122 20.39 2.75 1.21
C GLU A 122 20.41 4.12 1.91
N LYS A 123 19.96 5.18 1.23
CA LYS A 123 19.85 6.52 1.80
C LYS A 123 18.92 6.57 3.01
N LEU A 124 17.76 5.93 2.96
CA LEU A 124 16.83 5.87 4.08
C LEU A 124 17.40 5.13 5.29
N ARG A 125 18.15 4.03 5.07
CA ARG A 125 18.85 3.32 6.17
C ARG A 125 19.93 4.21 6.81
N GLN A 126 20.71 4.91 6.01
CA GLN A 126 21.75 5.84 6.50
C GLN A 126 21.14 6.97 7.33
N MET A 127 19.96 7.51 6.92
CA MET A 127 19.28 8.58 7.64
C MET A 127 19.02 8.27 9.12
N GLN A 128 18.82 7.01 9.48
CA GLN A 128 18.56 6.62 10.87
C GLN A 128 19.72 6.99 11.83
N GLN A 129 20.93 7.14 11.31
CA GLN A 129 22.14 7.43 12.09
C GLN A 129 22.61 8.89 11.95
N LEU A 130 21.98 9.68 11.09
CA LEU A 130 22.40 11.04 10.82
C LEU A 130 21.78 12.03 11.81
N PRO A 131 22.48 13.13 12.15
CA PRO A 131 21.89 14.28 12.81
C PRO A 131 20.80 14.93 11.95
N HIS A 132 19.94 15.70 12.55
CA HIS A 132 18.72 16.25 11.93
C HIS A 132 18.95 17.03 10.64
N PHE A 133 19.98 17.87 10.59
CA PHE A 133 20.27 18.67 9.39
C PHE A 133 20.71 17.76 8.23
N GLU A 134 21.57 16.80 8.50
CA GLU A 134 22.06 15.82 7.52
C GLU A 134 20.93 14.88 7.07
N GLN A 135 19.96 14.56 7.95
CA GLN A 135 18.74 13.85 7.56
C GLN A 135 17.94 14.64 6.53
N LEU A 136 17.76 15.95 6.75
CA LEU A 136 17.05 16.82 5.81
C LEU A 136 17.76 16.86 4.45
N MET A 137 19.07 17.05 4.43
CA MET A 137 19.83 17.08 3.18
C MET A 137 19.73 15.75 2.43
N ASN A 138 19.88 14.64 3.14
CA ASN A 138 19.72 13.32 2.55
C ASN A 138 18.30 13.08 2.02
N LEU A 139 17.26 13.57 2.71
CA LEU A 139 15.87 13.48 2.26
C LEU A 139 15.63 14.27 0.97
N LEU A 140 16.22 15.47 0.83
CA LEU A 140 16.15 16.25 -0.42
C LEU A 140 16.83 15.50 -1.58
N GLU A 141 17.97 14.85 -1.33
CA GLU A 141 18.62 13.99 -2.32
C GLU A 141 17.76 12.79 -2.69
N VAL A 142 17.09 12.16 -1.73
CA VAL A 142 16.12 11.08 -1.98
C VAL A 142 15.01 11.58 -2.92
N PHE A 143 14.40 12.73 -2.66
CA PHE A 143 13.37 13.27 -3.53
C PHE A 143 13.89 13.62 -4.92
N GLN A 144 15.12 14.11 -5.03
CA GLN A 144 15.74 14.37 -6.34
C GLN A 144 15.95 13.08 -7.13
N VAL A 145 16.40 12.00 -6.49
CA VAL A 145 16.54 10.67 -7.12
C VAL A 145 15.18 10.16 -7.60
N LEU A 146 14.14 10.27 -6.77
CA LEU A 146 12.79 9.85 -7.14
C LEU A 146 12.22 10.70 -8.28
N ALA A 147 12.42 12.03 -8.24
CA ALA A 147 11.89 12.99 -9.23
C ALA A 147 12.50 12.82 -10.62
N THR A 148 13.72 12.33 -10.73
CA THR A 148 14.45 12.10 -11.99
C THR A 148 14.45 10.65 -12.45
N SER A 149 13.75 9.76 -11.72
CA SER A 149 13.72 8.32 -12.03
C SER A 149 12.86 8.01 -13.24
N ASN A 150 13.37 7.10 -14.09
CA ASN A 150 12.58 6.44 -15.13
C ASN A 150 12.00 5.08 -14.68
N GLU A 151 12.31 4.64 -13.45
CA GLU A 151 11.87 3.36 -12.90
C GLU A 151 10.64 3.55 -11.97
N VAL A 152 9.72 4.41 -12.39
CA VAL A 152 8.49 4.76 -11.67
C VAL A 152 7.28 4.11 -12.33
N THR A 153 6.37 3.61 -11.50
CA THR A 153 5.05 3.10 -11.91
C THR A 153 3.98 3.89 -11.18
N GLU A 154 3.08 4.50 -11.94
CA GLU A 154 1.87 5.14 -11.43
C GLU A 154 0.89 4.06 -11.00
N LEU A 155 0.41 4.13 -9.75
CA LEU A 155 -0.44 3.09 -9.18
C LEU A 155 -1.92 3.27 -9.54
N ASN A 156 -2.36 4.50 -9.75
CA ASN A 156 -3.73 4.80 -10.13
C ASN A 156 -3.77 5.73 -11.33
N GLU A 157 -4.81 5.63 -12.15
CA GLU A 157 -4.99 6.45 -13.36
C GLU A 157 -5.42 7.89 -13.04
N GLN A 158 -5.96 8.13 -11.85
CA GLN A 158 -6.49 9.42 -11.42
C GLN A 158 -6.13 9.69 -9.96
N ASP A 159 -6.19 10.95 -9.56
CA ASP A 159 -6.09 11.35 -8.16
C ASP A 159 -7.11 10.57 -7.32
N THR A 160 -6.57 9.81 -6.36
CA THR A 160 -7.34 8.99 -5.44
C THR A 160 -7.43 9.62 -4.05
N SER A 161 -6.90 10.82 -3.87
CA SER A 161 -7.00 11.54 -2.62
C SER A 161 -8.48 11.75 -2.25
N ILE A 162 -8.83 11.38 -1.04
CA ILE A 162 -10.21 11.44 -0.58
C ILE A 162 -10.34 12.54 0.45
N LYS A 163 -11.20 13.51 0.19
CA LYS A 163 -11.75 14.40 1.23
C LYS A 163 -12.83 13.63 1.99
N LEU A 164 -12.41 12.62 2.77
CA LEU A 164 -13.33 11.80 3.56
C LEU A 164 -13.67 12.48 4.87
N PHE A 165 -14.97 12.44 5.21
CA PHE A 165 -15.44 12.70 6.56
C PHE A 165 -14.98 11.58 7.51
N LEU A 166 -14.83 11.88 8.80
CA LEU A 166 -14.39 10.94 9.84
C LEU A 166 -15.22 9.63 9.84
N ASP A 167 -16.51 9.74 9.58
CA ASP A 167 -17.44 8.61 9.50
C ASP A 167 -17.06 7.60 8.40
N ASP A 168 -16.58 8.07 7.27
CA ASP A 168 -16.13 7.20 6.17
C ASP A 168 -14.87 6.43 6.55
N LYS A 169 -13.94 7.05 7.29
CA LYS A 169 -12.73 6.36 7.79
C LYS A 169 -13.10 5.22 8.74
N ILE A 170 -14.00 5.47 9.70
CA ILE A 170 -14.46 4.45 10.66
C ILE A 170 -15.18 3.33 9.91
N ARG A 171 -16.07 3.68 8.98
CA ARG A 171 -16.85 2.73 8.20
C ARG A 171 -15.96 1.84 7.32
N MET A 172 -15.03 2.41 6.59
CA MET A 172 -14.08 1.62 5.79
C MET A 172 -13.23 0.72 6.65
N GLY A 173 -12.73 1.19 7.79
CA GLY A 173 -11.99 0.37 8.74
C GLY A 173 -12.77 -0.86 9.22
N SER A 174 -14.06 -0.71 9.52
CA SER A 174 -14.95 -1.81 9.90
C SER A 174 -15.14 -2.82 8.75
N ILE A 175 -15.36 -2.34 7.53
CA ILE A 175 -15.49 -3.18 6.33
C ILE A 175 -14.23 -4.03 6.12
N TYR A 176 -13.06 -3.43 6.18
CA TYR A 176 -11.80 -4.16 6.00
C TYR A 176 -11.55 -5.16 7.12
N LYS A 177 -11.84 -4.80 8.38
CA LYS A 177 -11.77 -5.72 9.52
C LYS A 177 -12.67 -6.94 9.31
N TYR A 178 -13.89 -6.73 8.80
CA TYR A 178 -14.81 -7.81 8.45
C TYR A 178 -14.21 -8.72 7.36
N ILE A 179 -13.68 -8.13 6.26
CA ILE A 179 -13.05 -8.88 5.17
C ILE A 179 -11.90 -9.74 5.71
N HIS A 180 -11.01 -9.15 6.50
CA HIS A 180 -9.88 -9.85 7.08
C HIS A 180 -10.29 -11.06 7.94
N ALA A 181 -11.34 -10.91 8.73
CA ALA A 181 -11.82 -11.98 9.62
C ALA A 181 -12.64 -13.08 8.91
N ASN A 182 -13.04 -12.86 7.65
CA ASN A 182 -13.99 -13.74 6.96
C ASN A 182 -13.62 -14.07 5.50
N TYR A 183 -12.47 -13.64 4.98
CA TYR A 183 -12.11 -13.84 3.57
C TYR A 183 -12.03 -15.32 3.17
N ASP A 184 -11.58 -16.18 4.08
CA ASP A 184 -11.43 -17.62 3.92
C ASP A 184 -12.77 -18.39 3.96
N LYS A 185 -13.84 -17.72 4.43
CA LYS A 185 -15.21 -18.22 4.49
C LYS A 185 -16.00 -17.72 3.29
N ASN A 186 -17.28 -17.59 3.42
CA ASN A 186 -18.14 -16.98 2.40
C ASN A 186 -18.64 -15.61 2.89
N PRO A 187 -17.86 -14.51 2.67
CA PRO A 187 -18.21 -13.19 3.19
C PRO A 187 -19.58 -12.75 2.69
N ASP A 188 -20.51 -12.47 3.62
CA ASP A 188 -21.86 -12.05 3.32
C ASP A 188 -21.98 -10.54 3.23
N VAL A 189 -22.42 -10.06 2.06
CA VAL A 189 -22.70 -8.64 1.80
C VAL A 189 -23.72 -8.07 2.79
N ASN A 190 -24.72 -8.88 3.20
CA ASN A 190 -25.76 -8.40 4.14
C ASN A 190 -25.16 -8.22 5.55
N ALA A 191 -24.32 -9.14 5.98
CA ALA A 191 -23.64 -9.05 7.27
C ALA A 191 -22.74 -7.81 7.35
N VAL A 192 -21.84 -7.61 6.37
CA VAL A 192 -20.94 -6.44 6.37
C VAL A 192 -21.71 -5.13 6.22
N ALA A 193 -22.81 -5.10 5.45
CA ALA A 193 -23.65 -3.94 5.32
C ALA A 193 -24.32 -3.55 6.66
N ALA A 194 -24.80 -4.56 7.41
CA ALA A 194 -25.40 -4.37 8.73
C ALA A 194 -24.36 -3.82 9.74
N ASP A 195 -23.13 -4.35 9.74
CA ASP A 195 -22.03 -3.89 10.61
C ASP A 195 -21.70 -2.39 10.42
N VAL A 196 -21.94 -1.86 9.22
CA VAL A 196 -21.71 -0.45 8.91
C VAL A 196 -22.99 0.39 8.77
N HIS A 197 -24.11 -0.14 9.27
CA HIS A 197 -25.41 0.52 9.29
C HIS A 197 -25.92 0.96 7.91
N LEU A 198 -25.70 0.13 6.88
CA LEU A 198 -26.20 0.34 5.52
C LEU A 198 -27.10 -0.81 5.06
N SER A 199 -28.03 -0.53 4.15
CA SER A 199 -28.64 -1.60 3.37
C SER A 199 -27.64 -2.20 2.39
N SER A 200 -27.80 -3.46 1.98
CA SER A 200 -26.89 -4.14 1.04
C SER A 200 -26.70 -3.35 -0.26
N ALA A 201 -27.77 -2.76 -0.79
CA ALA A 201 -27.70 -1.92 -1.98
C ALA A 201 -26.92 -0.62 -1.75
N ALA A 202 -27.09 0.02 -0.59
CA ALA A 202 -26.34 1.23 -0.22
C ALA A 202 -24.87 0.90 0.02
N PHE A 203 -24.59 -0.24 0.68
CA PHE A 203 -23.23 -0.75 0.88
C PHE A 203 -22.51 -1.01 -0.44
N CYS A 204 -23.13 -1.73 -1.39
CA CYS A 204 -22.50 -2.01 -2.68
C CYS A 204 -22.16 -0.71 -3.44
N ARG A 205 -23.05 0.29 -3.44
CA ARG A 205 -22.77 1.59 -4.06
C ARG A 205 -21.64 2.33 -3.32
N TYR A 206 -21.68 2.35 -1.99
CA TYR A 206 -20.68 2.98 -1.15
C TYR A 206 -19.31 2.33 -1.38
N PHE A 207 -19.22 1.00 -1.25
CA PHE A 207 -17.99 0.26 -1.40
C PHE A 207 -17.36 0.45 -2.78
N ARG A 208 -18.20 0.36 -3.84
CA ARG A 208 -17.74 0.60 -5.21
C ARG A 208 -17.30 2.05 -5.45
N LYS A 209 -17.94 3.03 -4.80
CA LYS A 209 -17.50 4.43 -4.86
C LYS A 209 -16.12 4.60 -4.23
N GLN A 210 -15.85 3.96 -3.09
CA GLN A 210 -14.60 4.09 -2.34
C GLN A 210 -13.45 3.27 -2.95
N THR A 211 -13.72 2.04 -3.43
CA THR A 211 -12.69 1.11 -3.90
C THR A 211 -12.64 0.96 -5.43
N LYS A 212 -13.63 1.51 -6.16
CA LYS A 212 -13.88 1.28 -7.60
C LYS A 212 -14.07 -0.19 -7.99
N MET A 213 -14.16 -1.06 -7.03
CA MET A 213 -14.32 -2.51 -7.18
C MET A 213 -15.66 -2.96 -6.61
N THR A 214 -16.16 -4.11 -7.08
CA THR A 214 -17.24 -4.79 -6.33
C THR A 214 -16.67 -5.43 -5.08
N PHE A 215 -17.50 -5.64 -4.06
CA PHE A 215 -17.09 -6.32 -2.83
C PHE A 215 -16.53 -7.72 -3.11
N THR A 216 -17.18 -8.48 -4.01
CA THR A 216 -16.73 -9.83 -4.41
C THR A 216 -15.36 -9.79 -5.12
N ASP A 217 -15.15 -8.85 -6.05
CA ASP A 217 -13.86 -8.72 -6.73
C ASP A 217 -12.75 -8.38 -5.74
N PHE A 218 -13.03 -7.49 -4.80
CA PHE A 218 -12.08 -7.12 -3.75
C PHE A 218 -11.72 -8.32 -2.86
N VAL A 219 -12.71 -9.06 -2.35
CA VAL A 219 -12.48 -10.28 -1.56
C VAL A 219 -11.68 -11.31 -2.34
N ASN A 220 -12.00 -11.52 -3.60
CA ASN A 220 -11.27 -12.45 -4.45
C ASN A 220 -9.81 -12.02 -4.67
N GLN A 221 -9.55 -10.74 -4.87
CA GLN A 221 -8.19 -10.22 -4.99
C GLN A 221 -7.42 -10.37 -3.66
N TYR A 222 -8.09 -10.12 -2.54
CA TYR A 222 -7.53 -10.34 -1.21
C TYR A 222 -7.15 -11.82 -1.01
N ARG A 223 -8.04 -12.76 -1.37
CA ARG A 223 -7.79 -14.22 -1.33
C ARG A 223 -6.58 -14.63 -2.17
N ILE A 224 -6.45 -14.10 -3.39
CA ILE A 224 -5.28 -14.37 -4.26
C ILE A 224 -3.99 -13.93 -3.57
N THR A 225 -4.00 -12.79 -2.91
CA THR A 225 -2.83 -12.31 -2.19
C THR A 225 -2.47 -13.23 -1.01
N GLN A 226 -3.46 -13.69 -0.24
CA GLN A 226 -3.22 -14.66 0.83
C GLN A 226 -2.71 -16.00 0.28
N ALA A 227 -3.25 -16.45 -0.85
CA ALA A 227 -2.78 -17.67 -1.52
C ALA A 227 -1.30 -17.59 -1.92
N LYS A 228 -0.84 -16.42 -2.37
CA LYS A 228 0.59 -16.22 -2.69
C LYS A 228 1.47 -16.45 -1.48
N THR A 229 1.07 -15.96 -0.31
CA THR A 229 1.79 -16.20 0.96
C THR A 229 1.88 -17.69 1.28
N LEU A 230 0.79 -18.44 1.10
CA LEU A 230 0.78 -19.90 1.31
C LEU A 230 1.67 -20.64 0.31
N LEU A 231 1.63 -20.25 -0.96
CA LEU A 231 2.47 -20.85 -2.00
C LEU A 231 3.97 -20.66 -1.73
N LEU A 232 4.34 -19.53 -1.14
CA LEU A 232 5.74 -19.24 -0.72
C LEU A 232 6.16 -20.06 0.50
N LYS A 233 5.22 -20.47 1.35
CA LYS A 233 5.43 -21.42 2.46
C LYS A 233 5.40 -22.89 2.01
N ASP A 234 5.51 -23.13 0.70
CA ASP A 234 5.52 -24.45 0.08
C ASP A 234 4.19 -25.23 0.14
N VAL A 235 3.09 -24.59 0.52
CA VAL A 235 1.75 -25.18 0.47
C VAL A 235 1.40 -25.53 -0.98
N SER A 236 0.68 -26.63 -1.21
CA SER A 236 0.27 -27.02 -2.55
C SER A 236 -0.73 -26.03 -3.17
N VAL A 237 -0.78 -25.96 -4.50
CA VAL A 237 -1.73 -25.05 -5.21
C VAL A 237 -3.18 -25.35 -4.85
N SER A 238 -3.52 -26.65 -4.73
CA SER A 238 -4.87 -27.08 -4.38
C SER A 238 -5.22 -26.71 -2.93
N GLU A 239 -4.31 -26.95 -2.02
CA GLU A 239 -4.49 -26.62 -0.60
C GLU A 239 -4.60 -25.10 -0.40
N ALA A 240 -3.70 -24.31 -0.98
CA ALA A 240 -3.77 -22.85 -0.94
C ALA A 240 -5.09 -22.30 -1.49
N CYS A 241 -5.61 -22.89 -2.59
CA CYS A 241 -6.91 -22.53 -3.16
C CYS A 241 -8.05 -22.66 -2.14
N TYR A 242 -8.15 -23.82 -1.48
CA TYR A 242 -9.24 -24.08 -0.55
C TYR A 242 -9.06 -23.35 0.79
N GLU A 243 -7.84 -23.24 1.27
CA GLU A 243 -7.52 -22.55 2.52
C GLU A 243 -7.88 -21.06 2.48
N VAL A 244 -7.71 -20.41 1.32
CA VAL A 244 -8.12 -19.00 1.16
C VAL A 244 -9.60 -18.83 0.78
N GLY A 245 -10.39 -19.91 0.76
CA GLY A 245 -11.85 -19.87 0.60
C GLY A 245 -12.36 -19.90 -0.84
N PHE A 246 -11.58 -20.40 -1.82
CA PHE A 246 -12.14 -20.72 -3.13
C PHE A 246 -12.71 -22.14 -3.17
N ASP A 247 -13.90 -22.28 -3.74
CA ASP A 247 -14.56 -23.57 -3.91
C ASP A 247 -14.15 -24.30 -5.20
N SER A 248 -13.48 -23.61 -6.12
CA SER A 248 -13.11 -24.13 -7.44
C SER A 248 -11.67 -23.82 -7.80
N LEU A 249 -10.85 -24.87 -7.92
CA LEU A 249 -9.46 -24.79 -8.36
C LEU A 249 -9.35 -24.20 -9.78
N SER A 250 -10.30 -24.51 -10.67
CA SER A 250 -10.32 -23.97 -12.02
C SER A 250 -10.55 -22.45 -12.04
N TYR A 251 -11.50 -21.97 -11.23
CA TYR A 251 -11.78 -20.55 -11.07
C TYR A 251 -10.58 -19.83 -10.43
N PHE A 252 -10.03 -20.40 -9.36
CA PHE A 252 -8.83 -19.91 -8.70
C PHE A 252 -7.66 -19.73 -9.69
N ASN A 253 -7.32 -20.77 -10.45
CA ASN A 253 -6.22 -20.71 -11.42
C ASN A 253 -6.43 -19.65 -12.48
N LYS A 254 -7.66 -19.52 -13.00
CA LYS A 254 -8.02 -18.49 -13.98
C LYS A 254 -7.87 -17.09 -13.41
N LEU A 255 -8.36 -16.88 -12.20
CA LEU A 255 -8.31 -15.58 -11.53
C LEU A 255 -6.87 -15.22 -11.14
N PHE A 256 -6.12 -16.16 -10.58
CA PHE A 256 -4.71 -15.99 -10.25
C PHE A 256 -3.92 -15.56 -11.48
N LYS A 257 -4.09 -16.30 -12.63
CA LYS A 257 -3.42 -15.93 -13.87
C LYS A 257 -3.83 -14.55 -14.39
N LYS A 258 -5.11 -14.18 -14.24
CA LYS A 258 -5.61 -12.86 -14.63
C LYS A 258 -4.95 -11.73 -13.82
N LEU A 259 -4.77 -11.92 -12.51
CA LEU A 259 -4.25 -10.89 -11.60
C LEU A 259 -2.73 -10.83 -11.56
N GLU A 260 -2.06 -11.99 -11.66
CA GLU A 260 -0.61 -12.09 -11.49
C GLU A 260 0.16 -12.27 -12.81
N GLY A 261 -0.55 -12.42 -13.95
CA GLY A 261 0.06 -12.67 -15.24
C GLY A 261 0.52 -14.10 -15.49
N GLU A 262 0.66 -14.93 -14.46
CA GLU A 262 1.12 -16.33 -14.51
C GLU A 262 0.21 -17.25 -13.67
N ASN A 263 0.32 -18.57 -13.86
CA ASN A 263 -0.44 -19.52 -13.06
C ASN A 263 0.24 -19.77 -11.70
N PRO A 264 -0.52 -20.27 -10.67
CA PRO A 264 0.01 -20.48 -9.31
C PRO A 264 1.23 -21.39 -9.24
N SER A 265 1.29 -22.42 -10.10
CA SER A 265 2.42 -23.35 -10.14
C SER A 265 3.69 -22.72 -10.73
N ALA A 266 3.55 -21.81 -11.70
CA ALA A 266 4.67 -21.06 -12.24
C ALA A 266 5.17 -20.04 -11.21
N PHE A 267 4.26 -19.34 -10.57
CA PHE A 267 4.56 -18.45 -9.45
C PHE A 267 5.37 -19.18 -8.37
N LYS A 268 4.86 -20.30 -7.85
CA LYS A 268 5.55 -21.09 -6.83
C LYS A 268 6.95 -21.55 -7.24
N ARG A 269 7.15 -21.94 -8.51
CA ARG A 269 8.48 -22.38 -9.02
C ARG A 269 9.48 -21.24 -9.13
N ARG A 270 9.01 -20.03 -9.46
CA ARG A 270 9.88 -18.87 -9.63
C ARG A 270 10.53 -18.42 -8.33
N TYR A 271 9.88 -18.70 -7.20
CA TYR A 271 10.33 -18.28 -5.87
C TYR A 271 10.84 -19.44 -4.98
N ARG A 272 11.04 -20.61 -5.58
CA ARG A 272 11.79 -21.74 -5.01
C ARG A 272 13.24 -21.67 -5.45
#